data_ee54c3e5db102e0794e6be73d975cbf1
#
_entry.id   ee54c3e5db102e0794e6be73d975cbf1
#
_cell.length_a   1.000
_cell.length_b   1.000
_cell.length_c   1.000
_cell.angle_alpha   90.00
_cell.angle_beta   90.00
_cell.angle_gamma   90.00
#
_symmetry.space_group_name_H-M   'P 1'
#
loop_
_entity.id
_entity.type
_entity.pdbx_description
1 polymer ?
#
loop_
_entity_poly.entity_id
_entity_poly.type
_entity_poly.pdbx_seq_one_letter_code
_entity_poly.pdbx_strand_id
1 'polypeptide(L)'
;FAEQSFYRDIIADFGIREERKITRGLFNAAMKCFNEFAEEGEKPRCGLVSFREITMKQDDEIVRDFFIENGVEANIIDPRDLEFRDGRLYSNGIKFNLLIRSLKAQFYLRFPREMKDFKKSILNKGACLVNSFRSILGSEKSLLSFLSNHFNHHYFTEDEVKFIKAHIPWTRKLDETVTLSKEGEEMSLKTYILTHKDELTLKPSWGAGGYRVLVGKSTGKAEWSDCLEANVGSSDWTVQEYVEIPETEIPVIKNNKIVLEKKFFNLSPYVFGGKYVGMLGRVSEKDVINVSAGGGVIPVFQLKHE
;
A
#
# COMPACT_ATOMS: atom_id res chain seq x y z
N PHE A 1 -8.64 -1.83 8.83
CA PHE A 1 -9.68 -1.23 9.70
C PHE A 1 -10.51 -2.31 10.38
N ALA A 2 -11.07 -3.27 9.64
CA ALA A 2 -11.90 -4.36 10.20
C ALA A 2 -11.15 -5.15 11.26
N GLU A 3 -9.88 -5.47 11.03
CA GLU A 3 -9.03 -6.15 11.98
C GLU A 3 -8.92 -5.41 13.32
N GLN A 4 -8.64 -4.11 13.28
CA GLN A 4 -8.55 -3.29 14.50
C GLN A 4 -9.86 -3.28 15.29
N SER A 5 -10.99 -3.25 14.59
CA SER A 5 -12.32 -3.31 15.23
C SER A 5 -12.57 -4.66 15.89
N PHE A 6 -12.18 -5.76 15.24
CA PHE A 6 -12.35 -7.11 15.76
C PHE A 6 -11.53 -7.35 17.04
N TYR A 7 -10.25 -6.99 17.02
CA TYR A 7 -9.39 -7.20 18.19
C TYR A 7 -9.69 -6.27 19.35
N ARG A 8 -10.28 -5.10 19.10
CA ARG A 8 -10.62 -4.13 20.16
C ARG A 8 -11.43 -4.75 21.29
N ASP A 9 -12.43 -5.54 20.95
CA ASP A 9 -13.35 -6.12 21.94
C ASP A 9 -12.63 -7.25 22.72
N ILE A 10 -11.79 -8.03 22.03
CA ILE A 10 -10.99 -9.09 22.65
C ILE A 10 -9.95 -8.50 23.63
N ILE A 11 -9.22 -7.47 23.21
CA ILE A 11 -8.15 -6.88 24.03
C ILE A 11 -8.69 -6.06 25.20
N ALA A 12 -9.92 -5.58 25.13
CA ALA A 12 -10.57 -4.89 26.25
C ALA A 12 -10.72 -5.80 27.48
N ASP A 13 -10.94 -7.09 27.27
CA ASP A 13 -11.02 -8.10 28.34
C ASP A 13 -9.67 -8.28 29.07
N PHE A 14 -8.57 -7.93 28.42
CA PHE A 14 -7.23 -7.92 29.02
C PHE A 14 -6.80 -6.54 29.57
N GLY A 15 -7.75 -5.60 29.71
CA GLY A 15 -7.47 -4.24 30.21
C GLY A 15 -6.71 -3.32 29.23
N ILE A 16 -6.48 -3.77 28.01
CA ILE A 16 -5.82 -2.98 26.96
C ILE A 16 -6.89 -2.17 26.24
N ARG A 17 -6.83 -0.84 26.36
CA ARG A 17 -7.69 0.07 25.61
C ARG A 17 -6.93 0.56 24.38
N GLU A 18 -7.31 0.06 23.23
CA GLU A 18 -6.80 0.59 21.96
C GLU A 18 -7.82 1.58 21.37
N GLU A 19 -7.38 2.82 21.17
CA GLU A 19 -8.15 3.78 20.41
C GLU A 19 -8.13 3.38 18.93
N ARG A 20 -9.17 3.74 18.16
CA ARG A 20 -9.24 3.57 16.68
C ARG A 20 -8.22 4.49 15.99
N LYS A 21 -6.93 4.34 16.29
CA LYS A 21 -5.86 5.27 15.86
C LYS A 21 -5.71 5.33 14.35
N ILE A 22 -5.80 4.18 13.65
CA ILE A 22 -5.66 4.11 12.19
C ILE A 22 -6.84 4.83 11.51
N THR A 23 -8.08 4.52 11.90
CA THR A 23 -9.27 5.17 11.33
C THR A 23 -9.29 6.67 11.64
N ARG A 24 -8.93 7.04 12.87
CA ARG A 24 -8.78 8.45 13.27
C ARG A 24 -7.68 9.17 12.51
N GLY A 25 -6.56 8.50 12.25
CA GLY A 25 -5.47 9.04 11.44
C GLY A 25 -5.90 9.33 10.01
N LEU A 26 -6.64 8.41 9.38
CA LEU A 26 -7.23 8.62 8.06
C LEU A 26 -8.22 9.78 8.07
N PHE A 27 -9.13 9.81 9.05
CA PHE A 27 -10.11 10.90 9.20
C PHE A 27 -9.42 12.27 9.30
N ASN A 28 -8.44 12.39 10.21
CA ASN A 28 -7.72 13.66 10.42
C ASN A 28 -6.97 14.10 9.15
N ALA A 29 -6.33 13.17 8.43
CA ALA A 29 -5.65 13.48 7.19
C ALA A 29 -6.63 13.89 6.08
N ALA A 30 -7.77 13.22 5.97
CA ALA A 30 -8.81 13.55 5.00
C ALA A 30 -9.41 14.93 5.28
N MET A 31 -9.72 15.22 6.54
CA MET A 31 -10.24 16.53 6.95
C MET A 31 -9.24 17.66 6.73
N LYS A 32 -7.94 17.39 6.97
CA LYS A 32 -6.89 18.37 6.64
C LYS A 32 -6.87 18.68 5.14
N CYS A 33 -6.86 17.66 4.29
CA CYS A 33 -6.89 17.85 2.84
C CYS A 33 -8.16 18.58 2.39
N PHE A 34 -9.30 18.26 3.00
CA PHE A 34 -10.56 18.93 2.69
C PHE A 34 -10.52 20.42 3.06
N ASN A 35 -10.04 20.77 4.25
CA ASN A 35 -9.94 22.17 4.71
C ASN A 35 -8.98 23.01 3.85
N GLU A 36 -7.96 22.38 3.26
CA GLU A 36 -7.06 23.04 2.29
C GLU A 36 -7.70 23.20 0.89
N PHE A 37 -8.71 22.39 0.58
CA PHE A 37 -9.38 22.36 -0.72
C PHE A 37 -10.65 23.20 -0.76
N ALA A 38 -11.45 23.17 0.31
CA ALA A 38 -12.79 23.72 0.40
C ALA A 38 -12.80 25.25 0.49
N GLU A 39 -13.89 25.85 0.02
CA GLU A 39 -14.19 27.25 0.26
C GLU A 39 -14.57 27.48 1.73
N GLU A 40 -14.40 28.71 2.22
CA GLU A 40 -14.73 29.06 3.61
C GLU A 40 -16.20 28.75 3.92
N GLY A 41 -16.43 28.03 5.02
CA GLY A 41 -17.77 27.63 5.46
C GLY A 41 -18.35 26.39 4.76
N GLU A 42 -17.68 25.79 3.78
CA GLU A 42 -18.15 24.57 3.13
C GLU A 42 -18.00 23.37 4.08
N LYS A 43 -19.09 22.59 4.23
CA LYS A 43 -19.09 21.38 5.05
C LYS A 43 -18.76 20.16 4.21
N PRO A 44 -17.93 19.23 4.73
CA PRO A 44 -17.60 18.00 4.02
C PRO A 44 -18.82 17.07 3.94
N ARG A 45 -19.01 16.48 2.75
CA ARG A 45 -19.81 15.27 2.54
C ARG A 45 -18.94 14.25 1.84
N CYS A 46 -18.67 13.15 2.54
CA CYS A 46 -17.67 12.17 2.17
C CYS A 46 -18.27 11.05 1.32
N GLY A 47 -17.68 10.79 0.17
CA GLY A 47 -17.91 9.59 -0.63
C GLY A 47 -16.71 8.63 -0.52
N LEU A 48 -16.93 7.43 0.02
CA LEU A 48 -15.95 6.36 -0.06
C LEU A 48 -16.13 5.67 -1.42
N VAL A 49 -15.15 5.87 -2.30
CA VAL A 49 -15.24 5.44 -3.69
C VAL A 49 -14.79 4.00 -3.83
N SER A 50 -15.75 3.11 -4.05
CA SER A 50 -15.55 1.67 -4.14
C SER A 50 -16.47 1.07 -5.19
N PHE A 51 -16.01 0.06 -5.96
CA PHE A 51 -16.89 -0.65 -6.88
C PHE A 51 -17.81 -1.62 -6.12
N ARG A 52 -19.09 -1.72 -6.55
CA ARG A 52 -20.09 -2.56 -5.90
C ARG A 52 -19.75 -4.06 -5.91
N GLU A 53 -18.89 -4.51 -6.81
CA GLU A 53 -18.45 -5.91 -6.92
C GLU A 53 -17.30 -6.25 -5.97
N ILE A 54 -16.73 -5.27 -5.28
CA ILE A 54 -15.59 -5.52 -4.39
C ILE A 54 -16.06 -6.13 -3.08
N THR A 55 -15.37 -7.17 -2.67
CA THR A 55 -15.72 -7.97 -1.49
C THR A 55 -15.26 -7.39 -0.16
N MET A 56 -14.36 -6.40 -0.16
CA MET A 56 -13.83 -5.77 1.08
C MET A 56 -14.71 -4.62 1.59
N LYS A 57 -16.04 -4.81 1.57
CA LYS A 57 -17.00 -3.79 2.01
C LYS A 57 -16.87 -3.40 3.48
N GLN A 58 -16.42 -4.33 4.31
CA GLN A 58 -16.33 -4.14 5.77
C GLN A 58 -15.36 -3.01 6.16
N ASP A 59 -14.22 -2.90 5.49
CA ASP A 59 -13.29 -1.78 5.74
C ASP A 59 -13.92 -0.43 5.37
N ASP A 60 -14.63 -0.36 4.23
CA ASP A 60 -15.32 0.85 3.80
C ASP A 60 -16.46 1.22 4.75
N GLU A 61 -17.20 0.24 5.26
CA GLU A 61 -18.28 0.44 6.24
C GLU A 61 -17.75 1.02 7.55
N ILE A 62 -16.66 0.47 8.09
CA ILE A 62 -16.03 0.96 9.32
C ILE A 62 -15.54 2.40 9.16
N VAL A 63 -14.94 2.72 8.02
CA VAL A 63 -14.50 4.09 7.73
C VAL A 63 -15.70 5.03 7.60
N ARG A 64 -16.74 4.65 6.84
CA ARG A 64 -17.99 5.41 6.71
C ARG A 64 -18.58 5.73 8.09
N ASP A 65 -18.76 4.72 8.91
CA ASP A 65 -19.41 4.86 10.22
C ASP A 65 -18.58 5.75 11.14
N PHE A 66 -17.25 5.65 11.09
CA PHE A 66 -16.37 6.54 11.83
C PHE A 66 -16.51 8.01 11.40
N PHE A 67 -16.66 8.29 10.09
CA PHE A 67 -16.91 9.65 9.60
C PHE A 67 -18.25 10.18 10.14
N ILE A 68 -19.30 9.36 10.09
CA ILE A 68 -20.64 9.73 10.62
C ILE A 68 -20.57 9.98 12.13
N GLU A 69 -19.95 9.11 12.90
CA GLU A 69 -19.74 9.27 14.35
C GLU A 69 -19.00 10.58 14.69
N ASN A 70 -18.18 11.10 13.79
CA ASN A 70 -17.43 12.35 13.96
C ASN A 70 -18.07 13.56 13.22
N GLY A 71 -19.37 13.47 12.90
CA GLY A 71 -20.18 14.59 12.39
C GLY A 71 -20.02 14.87 10.89
N VAL A 72 -19.44 13.98 10.12
CA VAL A 72 -19.31 14.10 8.66
C VAL A 72 -20.26 13.13 7.98
N GLU A 73 -21.20 13.63 7.16
CA GLU A 73 -22.04 12.77 6.33
C GLU A 73 -21.17 11.95 5.37
N ALA A 74 -21.36 10.62 5.36
CA ALA A 74 -20.54 9.73 4.57
C ALA A 74 -21.35 8.60 3.94
N ASN A 75 -21.04 8.25 2.68
CA ASN A 75 -21.65 7.15 1.95
C ASN A 75 -20.59 6.37 1.17
N ILE A 76 -20.83 5.06 1.00
CA ILE A 76 -20.07 4.26 0.02
C ILE A 76 -20.73 4.47 -1.34
N ILE A 77 -19.94 4.88 -2.32
CA ILE A 77 -20.43 5.25 -3.66
C ILE A 77 -19.66 4.51 -4.75
N ASP A 78 -20.38 4.04 -5.76
CA ASP A 78 -19.76 3.48 -6.95
C ASP A 78 -19.37 4.62 -7.90
N PRO A 79 -18.10 4.70 -8.31
CA PRO A 79 -17.67 5.81 -9.16
C PRO A 79 -18.32 5.85 -10.54
N ARG A 80 -18.98 4.76 -10.98
CA ARG A 80 -19.74 4.69 -12.24
C ARG A 80 -21.11 5.38 -12.15
N ASP A 81 -21.64 5.56 -10.93
CA ASP A 81 -22.91 6.23 -10.66
C ASP A 81 -22.73 7.74 -10.40
N LEU A 82 -21.51 8.25 -10.61
CA LEU A 82 -21.21 9.66 -10.39
C LEU A 82 -21.60 10.51 -11.60
N GLU A 83 -22.19 11.65 -11.30
CA GLU A 83 -22.57 12.69 -12.26
C GLU A 83 -21.80 13.98 -11.97
N PHE A 84 -21.09 14.51 -12.96
CA PHE A 84 -20.42 15.80 -12.83
C PHE A 84 -21.19 16.88 -13.60
N ARG A 85 -21.83 17.77 -12.85
CA ARG A 85 -22.62 18.90 -13.40
C ARG A 85 -22.35 20.16 -12.58
N ASP A 86 -22.38 21.29 -13.25
CA ASP A 86 -22.22 22.64 -12.65
C ASP A 86 -21.00 22.76 -11.73
N GLY A 87 -19.87 22.13 -12.12
CA GLY A 87 -18.64 22.15 -11.35
C GLY A 87 -18.66 21.29 -10.07
N ARG A 88 -19.71 20.50 -9.84
CA ARG A 88 -19.95 19.71 -8.62
C ARG A 88 -20.18 18.24 -8.96
N LEU A 89 -19.90 17.38 -7.99
CA LEU A 89 -20.04 15.93 -8.12
C LEU A 89 -21.26 15.43 -7.35
N TYR A 90 -22.06 14.58 -7.99
CA TYR A 90 -23.27 13.99 -7.40
C TYR A 90 -23.28 12.48 -7.57
N SER A 91 -23.94 11.79 -6.64
CA SER A 91 -24.38 10.40 -6.76
C SER A 91 -25.80 10.29 -6.24
N ASN A 92 -26.73 9.74 -7.03
CA ASN A 92 -28.16 9.64 -6.69
C ASN A 92 -28.76 10.99 -6.21
N GLY A 93 -28.37 12.10 -6.84
CA GLY A 93 -28.81 13.44 -6.50
C GLY A 93 -28.14 14.08 -5.26
N ILE A 94 -27.33 13.34 -4.54
CA ILE A 94 -26.58 13.82 -3.37
C ILE A 94 -25.25 14.38 -3.82
N LYS A 95 -24.93 15.63 -3.41
CA LYS A 95 -23.61 16.27 -3.67
C LYS A 95 -22.54 15.68 -2.77
N PHE A 96 -21.37 15.38 -3.35
CA PHE A 96 -20.14 15.00 -2.62
C PHE A 96 -18.99 15.96 -2.95
N ASN A 97 -18.24 16.36 -1.94
CA ASN A 97 -17.11 17.29 -2.08
C ASN A 97 -15.81 16.79 -1.43
N LEU A 98 -15.87 15.67 -0.70
CA LEU A 98 -14.73 14.93 -0.20
C LEU A 98 -14.85 13.47 -0.68
N LEU A 99 -13.80 12.95 -1.32
CA LEU A 99 -13.76 11.57 -1.80
C LEU A 99 -12.57 10.84 -1.19
N ILE A 100 -12.82 9.67 -0.61
CA ILE A 100 -11.77 8.74 -0.20
C ILE A 100 -11.72 7.61 -1.21
N ARG A 101 -10.58 7.43 -1.84
CA ARG A 101 -10.37 6.40 -2.85
C ARG A 101 -9.92 5.11 -2.19
N SER A 102 -10.83 4.17 -1.99
CA SER A 102 -10.55 2.84 -1.42
C SER A 102 -9.83 1.90 -2.40
N LEU A 103 -9.91 2.18 -3.70
CA LEU A 103 -9.39 1.31 -4.75
C LEU A 103 -8.07 1.78 -5.33
N LYS A 104 -7.27 0.81 -5.79
CA LYS A 104 -6.06 1.10 -6.56
C LYS A 104 -6.42 1.76 -7.90
N ALA A 105 -5.56 2.70 -8.35
CA ALA A 105 -5.80 3.50 -9.54
C ALA A 105 -6.04 2.66 -10.81
N GLN A 106 -5.35 1.53 -10.97
CA GLN A 106 -5.51 0.67 -12.15
C GLN A 106 -6.93 0.09 -12.32
N PHE A 107 -7.70 -0.05 -11.24
CA PHE A 107 -9.09 -0.52 -11.35
C PHE A 107 -9.98 0.48 -12.10
N TYR A 108 -9.65 1.76 -12.03
CA TYR A 108 -10.40 2.81 -12.74
C TYR A 108 -10.20 2.78 -14.26
N LEU A 109 -9.14 2.12 -14.74
CA LEU A 109 -8.89 1.97 -16.18
C LEU A 109 -9.75 0.88 -16.83
N ARG A 110 -10.43 0.04 -16.04
CA ARG A 110 -11.29 -1.04 -16.55
C ARG A 110 -12.61 -0.53 -17.14
N PHE A 111 -13.08 0.63 -16.68
CA PHE A 111 -14.39 1.19 -17.05
C PHE A 111 -14.26 2.63 -17.55
N PRO A 112 -13.48 2.91 -18.61
CA PRO A 112 -13.10 4.28 -18.98
C PRO A 112 -14.29 5.14 -19.44
N ARG A 113 -15.37 4.51 -19.96
CA ARG A 113 -16.58 5.22 -20.42
C ARG A 113 -17.48 5.58 -19.24
N GLU A 114 -17.72 4.63 -18.36
CA GLU A 114 -18.54 4.78 -17.16
C GLU A 114 -17.89 5.73 -16.14
N MET A 115 -16.56 5.82 -16.17
CA MET A 115 -15.78 6.67 -15.27
C MET A 115 -15.59 8.12 -15.78
N LYS A 116 -16.24 8.51 -16.89
CA LYS A 116 -16.04 9.82 -17.53
C LYS A 116 -16.31 11.00 -16.60
N ASP A 117 -17.40 10.94 -15.82
CA ASP A 117 -17.81 12.03 -14.94
C ASP A 117 -16.96 12.09 -13.67
N PHE A 118 -16.55 10.95 -13.12
CA PHE A 118 -15.54 10.90 -12.07
C PHE A 118 -14.23 11.52 -12.54
N LYS A 119 -13.70 11.12 -13.71
CA LYS A 119 -12.49 11.71 -14.30
C LYS A 119 -12.64 13.21 -14.51
N LYS A 120 -13.77 13.65 -15.08
CA LYS A 120 -14.06 15.06 -15.32
C LYS A 120 -14.08 15.87 -14.01
N SER A 121 -14.69 15.32 -12.95
CA SER A 121 -14.68 15.94 -11.62
C SER A 121 -13.28 16.15 -11.07
N ILE A 122 -12.41 15.14 -11.17
CA ILE A 122 -11.02 15.24 -10.69
C ILE A 122 -10.25 16.32 -11.45
N LEU A 123 -10.36 16.34 -12.78
CA LEU A 123 -9.66 17.30 -13.64
C LEU A 123 -10.13 18.75 -13.41
N ASN A 124 -11.38 18.94 -13.01
CA ASN A 124 -11.97 20.26 -12.78
C ASN A 124 -12.08 20.62 -11.28
N LYS A 125 -11.40 19.87 -10.41
CA LYS A 125 -11.43 20.09 -8.95
C LYS A 125 -12.86 20.13 -8.37
N GLY A 126 -13.75 19.27 -8.85
CA GLY A 126 -15.14 19.19 -8.42
C GLY A 126 -15.34 18.57 -7.03
N ALA A 127 -14.32 17.89 -6.52
CA ALA A 127 -14.25 17.36 -5.16
C ALA A 127 -12.79 17.15 -4.73
N CYS A 128 -12.54 17.21 -3.42
CA CYS A 128 -11.27 16.86 -2.80
C CYS A 128 -11.08 15.33 -2.87
N LEU A 129 -10.01 14.84 -3.52
CA LEU A 129 -9.73 13.41 -3.66
C LEU A 129 -8.56 12.98 -2.77
N VAL A 130 -8.82 12.09 -1.82
CA VAL A 130 -7.84 11.49 -0.89
C VAL A 130 -7.80 9.97 -1.12
N ASN A 131 -6.69 9.35 -1.48
CA ASN A 131 -5.48 9.91 -2.06
C ASN A 131 -5.69 10.25 -3.55
N SER A 132 -5.00 11.29 -4.04
CA SER A 132 -5.03 11.61 -5.46
C SER A 132 -4.45 10.48 -6.33
N PHE A 133 -4.72 10.48 -7.65
CA PHE A 133 -4.12 9.48 -8.56
C PHE A 133 -2.60 9.57 -8.63
N ARG A 134 -1.99 10.71 -8.31
CA ARG A 134 -0.52 10.85 -8.23
C ARG A 134 0.10 9.95 -7.15
N SER A 135 -0.66 9.52 -6.15
CA SER A 135 -0.17 8.60 -5.12
C SER A 135 0.29 7.24 -5.69
N ILE A 136 -0.07 6.92 -6.95
CA ILE A 136 0.40 5.71 -7.62
C ILE A 136 1.93 5.71 -7.72
N LEU A 137 2.57 6.86 -7.89
CA LEU A 137 4.03 6.97 -7.94
C LEU A 137 4.69 6.42 -6.68
N GLY A 138 4.06 6.64 -5.52
CA GLY A 138 4.53 6.10 -4.23
C GLY A 138 4.26 4.61 -4.03
N SER A 139 3.40 3.99 -4.83
CA SER A 139 3.06 2.56 -4.74
C SER A 139 3.82 1.68 -5.74
N GLU A 140 4.54 2.31 -6.69
CA GLU A 140 5.34 1.62 -7.68
C GLU A 140 6.70 1.20 -7.12
N LYS A 141 7.09 -0.06 -7.37
CA LYS A 141 8.41 -0.55 -6.94
C LYS A 141 9.56 0.13 -7.68
N SER A 142 9.30 0.68 -8.85
CA SER A 142 10.24 1.53 -9.59
C SER A 142 10.68 2.78 -8.82
N LEU A 143 9.87 3.27 -7.86
CA LEU A 143 10.29 4.33 -6.94
C LEU A 143 11.48 3.89 -6.08
N LEU A 144 11.50 2.63 -5.63
CA LEU A 144 12.64 2.11 -4.87
C LEU A 144 13.92 2.05 -5.71
N SER A 145 13.78 1.74 -7.03
CA SER A 145 14.90 1.84 -7.97
C SER A 145 15.41 3.29 -8.09
N PHE A 146 14.50 4.26 -8.23
CA PHE A 146 14.88 5.67 -8.29
C PHE A 146 15.61 6.12 -7.02
N LEU A 147 15.11 5.77 -5.85
CA LEU A 147 15.69 6.13 -4.54
C LEU A 147 17.06 5.47 -4.33
N SER A 148 17.18 4.17 -4.59
CA SER A 148 18.42 3.42 -4.32
C SER A 148 19.50 3.59 -5.39
N ASN A 149 19.19 4.22 -6.53
CA ASN A 149 20.18 4.48 -7.57
C ASN A 149 21.01 5.73 -7.23
N HIS A 150 22.31 5.53 -7.02
CA HIS A 150 23.22 6.60 -6.64
C HIS A 150 23.28 7.75 -7.65
N PHE A 151 23.02 7.52 -8.93
CA PHE A 151 22.95 8.57 -9.95
C PHE A 151 21.84 9.61 -9.66
N ASN A 152 20.84 9.23 -8.84
CA ASN A 152 19.76 10.11 -8.44
C ASN A 152 20.02 10.82 -7.10
N HIS A 153 21.10 10.50 -6.41
CA HIS A 153 21.36 11.05 -5.08
C HIS A 153 21.57 12.57 -5.07
N HIS A 154 21.88 13.17 -6.21
CA HIS A 154 21.97 14.62 -6.36
C HIS A 154 20.63 15.37 -6.19
N TYR A 155 19.49 14.64 -6.20
CA TYR A 155 18.16 15.19 -5.88
C TYR A 155 17.87 15.25 -4.39
N PHE A 156 18.72 14.70 -3.55
CA PHE A 156 18.51 14.54 -2.11
C PHE A 156 19.61 15.22 -1.30
N THR A 157 19.28 15.62 -0.08
CA THR A 157 20.29 16.08 0.89
C THR A 157 21.14 14.91 1.37
N GLU A 158 22.29 15.20 1.97
CA GLU A 158 23.19 14.17 2.52
C GLU A 158 22.49 13.27 3.57
N ASP A 159 21.64 13.86 4.41
CA ASP A 159 20.91 13.10 5.44
C ASP A 159 19.82 12.22 4.84
N GLU A 160 19.13 12.69 3.80
CA GLU A 160 18.16 11.86 3.04
C GLU A 160 18.89 10.71 2.34
N VAL A 161 20.07 10.94 1.76
CA VAL A 161 20.89 9.86 1.14
C VAL A 161 21.30 8.82 2.18
N LYS A 162 21.73 9.25 3.38
CA LYS A 162 22.05 8.33 4.49
C LYS A 162 20.83 7.51 4.88
N PHE A 163 19.67 8.15 5.01
CA PHE A 163 18.43 7.48 5.34
C PHE A 163 18.01 6.48 4.26
N ILE A 164 18.08 6.87 2.98
CA ILE A 164 17.78 5.99 1.83
C ILE A 164 18.67 4.75 1.89
N LYS A 165 19.98 4.93 2.03
CA LYS A 165 20.95 3.80 2.09
C LYS A 165 20.69 2.85 3.25
N ALA A 166 20.18 3.35 4.37
CA ALA A 166 19.91 2.55 5.56
C ALA A 166 18.58 1.77 5.49
N HIS A 167 17.59 2.24 4.69
CA HIS A 167 16.23 1.71 4.75
C HIS A 167 15.68 1.21 3.41
N ILE A 168 16.27 1.60 2.29
CA ILE A 168 15.81 1.19 0.96
C ILE A 168 16.75 0.13 0.40
N PRO A 169 16.30 -1.11 0.22
CA PRO A 169 17.11 -2.16 -0.38
C PRO A 169 17.57 -1.78 -1.78
N TRP A 170 18.76 -2.21 -2.16
CA TRP A 170 19.26 -2.03 -3.52
C TRP A 170 18.23 -2.53 -4.52
N THR A 171 17.82 -1.68 -5.44
CA THR A 171 16.75 -1.96 -6.42
C THR A 171 17.11 -1.34 -7.76
N ARG A 172 16.87 -2.08 -8.86
CA ARG A 172 17.06 -1.58 -10.23
C ARG A 172 15.88 -1.99 -11.10
N LYS A 173 15.58 -1.17 -12.11
CA LYS A 173 14.64 -1.52 -13.17
C LYS A 173 15.36 -2.42 -14.18
N LEU A 174 14.65 -3.33 -14.80
CA LEU A 174 15.25 -4.25 -15.78
C LEU A 174 15.53 -3.60 -17.16
N ASP A 175 15.16 -2.32 -17.36
CA ASP A 175 15.54 -1.53 -18.54
C ASP A 175 16.94 -0.91 -18.42
N GLU A 176 17.55 -0.93 -17.23
CA GLU A 176 18.93 -0.48 -17.03
C GLU A 176 19.91 -1.53 -17.59
N THR A 177 20.93 -1.06 -18.32
CA THR A 177 21.96 -1.96 -18.91
C THR A 177 23.20 -2.05 -18.05
N VAL A 178 23.55 -0.95 -17.40
CA VAL A 178 24.70 -0.81 -16.51
C VAL A 178 24.23 -0.34 -15.14
N THR A 179 24.82 -0.84 -14.09
CA THR A 179 24.51 -0.46 -12.72
C THR A 179 25.76 -0.44 -11.86
N LEU A 180 25.66 0.17 -10.68
CA LEU A 180 26.62 -0.12 -9.61
C LEU A 180 26.10 -1.28 -8.76
N SER A 181 26.99 -2.22 -8.46
CA SER A 181 26.79 -3.26 -7.44
C SER A 181 26.55 -2.62 -6.06
N LYS A 182 26.26 -3.44 -5.06
CA LYS A 182 26.18 -2.97 -3.67
C LYS A 182 27.54 -2.41 -3.17
N GLU A 183 28.63 -2.98 -3.66
CA GLU A 183 30.01 -2.61 -3.33
C GLU A 183 30.46 -1.36 -4.10
N GLY A 184 29.68 -0.88 -5.06
CA GLY A 184 29.96 0.32 -5.84
C GLY A 184 30.75 0.06 -7.12
N GLU A 185 30.84 -1.19 -7.59
CA GLU A 185 31.50 -1.56 -8.85
C GLU A 185 30.51 -1.43 -10.02
N GLU A 186 30.98 -0.81 -11.12
CA GLU A 186 30.18 -0.71 -12.35
C GLU A 186 30.19 -2.04 -13.09
N MET A 187 28.99 -2.51 -13.45
CA MET A 187 28.83 -3.78 -14.14
C MET A 187 27.52 -3.88 -14.93
N SER A 188 27.45 -4.87 -15.82
CA SER A 188 26.22 -5.21 -16.51
C SER A 188 25.16 -5.67 -15.50
N LEU A 189 23.98 -5.03 -15.51
CA LEU A 189 22.87 -5.42 -14.65
C LEU A 189 22.46 -6.88 -14.87
N LYS A 190 22.37 -7.32 -16.13
CA LYS A 190 22.02 -8.70 -16.46
C LYS A 190 23.03 -9.69 -15.88
N THR A 191 24.32 -9.39 -16.00
CA THR A 191 25.40 -10.24 -15.42
C THR A 191 25.27 -10.29 -13.91
N TYR A 192 25.06 -9.14 -13.25
CA TYR A 192 24.87 -9.08 -11.80
C TYR A 192 23.71 -9.95 -11.34
N ILE A 193 22.55 -9.86 -12.01
CA ILE A 193 21.34 -10.62 -11.67
C ILE A 193 21.57 -12.14 -11.80
N LEU A 194 22.31 -12.56 -12.81
CA LEU A 194 22.60 -13.99 -13.03
C LEU A 194 23.59 -14.55 -12.02
N THR A 195 24.60 -13.76 -11.63
CA THR A 195 25.68 -14.20 -10.72
C THR A 195 25.27 -14.13 -9.25
N HIS A 196 24.36 -13.21 -8.87
CA HIS A 196 23.92 -13.00 -7.49
C HIS A 196 22.46 -13.43 -7.27
N LYS A 197 21.99 -14.39 -8.05
CA LYS A 197 20.61 -14.88 -8.05
C LYS A 197 20.04 -15.09 -6.64
N ASP A 198 20.77 -15.77 -5.77
CA ASP A 198 20.28 -16.19 -4.45
C ASP A 198 20.14 -15.00 -3.45
N GLU A 199 20.74 -13.87 -3.78
CA GLU A 199 20.66 -12.62 -3.02
C GLU A 199 19.60 -11.65 -3.55
N LEU A 200 18.87 -12.03 -4.59
CA LEU A 200 17.98 -11.11 -5.31
C LEU A 200 16.55 -11.65 -5.42
N THR A 201 15.64 -10.72 -5.71
CA THR A 201 14.23 -10.99 -5.98
C THR A 201 13.81 -10.25 -7.25
N LEU A 202 13.19 -10.94 -8.20
CA LEU A 202 12.54 -10.34 -9.37
C LEU A 202 11.07 -10.06 -9.09
N LYS A 203 10.60 -8.86 -9.43
CA LYS A 203 9.23 -8.42 -9.15
C LYS A 203 8.68 -7.58 -10.30
N PRO A 204 7.40 -7.75 -10.69
CA PRO A 204 6.74 -6.74 -11.51
C PRO A 204 6.75 -5.39 -10.78
N SER A 205 7.04 -4.30 -11.49
CA SER A 205 6.99 -2.93 -10.93
C SER A 205 5.59 -2.60 -10.40
N TRP A 206 4.58 -3.10 -11.09
CA TRP A 206 3.18 -2.99 -10.76
C TRP A 206 2.68 -4.19 -9.95
N GLY A 207 1.68 -3.97 -9.10
CA GLY A 207 0.96 -5.04 -8.45
C GLY A 207 1.24 -5.18 -6.97
N ALA A 208 0.51 -6.11 -6.37
CA ALA A 208 0.56 -6.42 -4.95
C ALA A 208 0.23 -7.89 -4.75
N GLY A 209 0.34 -8.36 -3.51
CA GLY A 209 -0.07 -9.71 -3.17
C GLY A 209 0.93 -10.80 -3.54
N GLY A 210 2.19 -10.46 -3.82
CA GLY A 210 3.20 -11.44 -4.21
C GLY A 210 3.05 -12.00 -5.63
N TYR A 211 2.14 -11.46 -6.43
CA TYR A 211 1.91 -11.94 -7.79
C TYR A 211 3.17 -11.84 -8.64
N ARG A 212 3.59 -12.96 -9.23
CA ARG A 212 4.79 -13.11 -10.08
C ARG A 212 6.10 -12.65 -9.42
N VAL A 213 6.18 -12.68 -8.09
CA VAL A 213 7.43 -12.43 -7.36
C VAL A 213 8.26 -13.72 -7.37
N LEU A 214 9.49 -13.61 -7.83
CA LEU A 214 10.47 -14.70 -7.84
C LEU A 214 11.57 -14.39 -6.84
N VAL A 215 11.67 -15.18 -5.80
CA VAL A 215 12.77 -15.10 -4.82
C VAL A 215 13.90 -15.99 -5.31
N GLY A 216 15.06 -15.41 -5.58
CA GLY A 216 16.15 -16.12 -6.26
C GLY A 216 16.58 -17.40 -5.55
N LYS A 217 16.75 -17.36 -4.22
CA LYS A 217 17.18 -18.53 -3.43
C LYS A 217 16.17 -19.70 -3.48
N SER A 218 14.88 -19.44 -3.69
CA SER A 218 13.83 -20.47 -3.77
C SER A 218 13.35 -20.76 -5.19
N THR A 219 13.85 -20.06 -6.21
CA THR A 219 13.49 -20.23 -7.62
C THR A 219 14.54 -21.06 -8.37
N GLY A 220 14.11 -22.01 -9.20
CA GLY A 220 15.01 -22.78 -10.05
C GLY A 220 15.78 -21.91 -11.06
N LYS A 221 17.02 -22.33 -11.43
CA LYS A 221 17.87 -21.55 -12.35
C LYS A 221 17.21 -21.30 -13.71
N ALA A 222 16.51 -22.30 -14.26
CA ALA A 222 15.82 -22.16 -15.54
C ALA A 222 14.71 -21.12 -15.47
N GLU A 223 13.80 -21.24 -14.50
CA GLU A 223 12.69 -20.29 -14.29
C GLU A 223 13.19 -18.86 -14.05
N TRP A 224 14.26 -18.69 -13.27
CA TRP A 224 14.89 -17.41 -13.03
C TRP A 224 15.43 -16.79 -14.32
N SER A 225 16.18 -17.55 -15.10
CA SER A 225 16.74 -17.09 -16.37
C SER A 225 15.65 -16.78 -17.39
N ASP A 226 14.64 -17.63 -17.52
CA ASP A 226 13.52 -17.42 -18.44
C ASP A 226 12.74 -16.14 -18.08
N CYS A 227 12.49 -15.91 -16.80
CA CYS A 227 11.85 -14.68 -16.34
C CYS A 227 12.71 -13.44 -16.64
N LEU A 228 14.01 -13.51 -16.41
CA LEU A 228 14.92 -12.42 -16.71
C LEU A 228 14.97 -12.13 -18.21
N GLU A 229 15.18 -13.12 -19.05
CA GLU A 229 15.24 -12.97 -20.52
C GLU A 229 13.94 -12.39 -21.09
N ALA A 230 12.79 -12.82 -20.57
CA ALA A 230 11.49 -12.33 -21.02
C ALA A 230 11.21 -10.88 -20.64
N ASN A 231 11.95 -10.33 -19.65
CA ASN A 231 11.63 -9.00 -19.07
C ASN A 231 12.83 -8.03 -19.06
N VAL A 232 14.03 -8.47 -19.45
CA VAL A 232 15.18 -7.57 -19.62
C VAL A 232 14.88 -6.52 -20.68
N GLY A 233 15.23 -5.28 -20.42
CA GLY A 233 14.86 -4.11 -21.24
C GLY A 233 13.46 -3.55 -20.96
N SER A 234 12.71 -4.12 -20.01
CA SER A 234 11.38 -3.68 -19.64
C SER A 234 11.42 -2.82 -18.37
N SER A 235 10.78 -1.66 -18.41
CA SER A 235 10.54 -0.82 -17.21
C SER A 235 9.46 -1.37 -16.28
N ASP A 236 8.72 -2.41 -16.72
CA ASP A 236 7.64 -3.01 -15.94
C ASP A 236 8.12 -4.02 -14.90
N TRP A 237 9.42 -4.27 -14.83
CA TRP A 237 10.05 -5.18 -13.87
C TRP A 237 11.19 -4.53 -13.13
N THR A 238 11.35 -4.97 -11.88
CA THR A 238 12.46 -4.59 -11.01
C THR A 238 13.15 -5.84 -10.46
N VAL A 239 14.46 -5.71 -10.27
CA VAL A 239 15.25 -6.58 -9.41
C VAL A 239 15.54 -5.84 -8.11
N GLN A 240 15.45 -6.54 -7.00
CA GLN A 240 15.69 -5.99 -5.68
C GLN A 240 16.51 -6.96 -4.84
N GLU A 241 17.37 -6.42 -4.00
CA GLU A 241 18.03 -7.17 -2.93
C GLU A 241 17.02 -7.97 -2.12
N TYR A 242 17.33 -9.24 -1.88
CA TYR A 242 16.56 -10.05 -0.94
C TYR A 242 16.87 -9.61 0.49
N VAL A 243 15.84 -9.20 1.19
CA VAL A 243 15.90 -8.90 2.62
C VAL A 243 15.40 -10.11 3.37
N GLU A 244 16.19 -10.64 4.28
CA GLU A 244 15.76 -11.77 5.10
C GLU A 244 14.54 -11.39 5.93
N ILE A 245 13.56 -12.29 5.90
CA ILE A 245 12.30 -12.09 6.60
C ILE A 245 12.44 -12.73 7.98
N PRO A 246 12.19 -11.98 9.06
CA PRO A 246 12.27 -12.52 10.41
C PRO A 246 11.19 -13.57 10.65
N GLU A 247 11.56 -14.56 11.48
CA GLU A 247 10.65 -15.58 11.99
C GLU A 247 10.38 -15.35 13.48
N THR A 248 9.19 -15.73 13.93
CA THR A 248 8.84 -15.77 15.34
C THR A 248 7.88 -16.91 15.65
N GLU A 249 7.83 -17.34 16.90
CA GLU A 249 6.84 -18.32 17.36
C GLU A 249 5.51 -17.59 17.61
N ILE A 250 4.46 -18.09 16.99
CA ILE A 250 3.11 -17.53 17.08
C ILE A 250 2.16 -18.59 17.58
N PRO A 251 1.30 -18.28 18.55
CA PRO A 251 0.25 -19.19 18.99
C PRO A 251 -0.79 -19.37 17.88
N VAL A 252 -1.03 -20.62 17.49
CA VAL A 252 -2.08 -21.01 16.55
C VAL A 252 -2.99 -22.05 17.19
N ILE A 253 -4.27 -22.04 16.83
CA ILE A 253 -5.23 -23.04 17.30
C ILE A 253 -5.25 -24.20 16.31
N LYS A 254 -4.82 -25.39 16.77
CA LYS A 254 -4.92 -26.65 16.02
C LYS A 254 -5.65 -27.69 16.87
N ASN A 255 -6.70 -28.31 16.33
CA ASN A 255 -7.49 -29.32 17.01
C ASN A 255 -7.94 -28.88 18.44
N ASN A 256 -8.44 -27.65 18.55
CA ASN A 256 -8.84 -27.02 19.82
C ASN A 256 -7.72 -26.89 20.88
N LYS A 257 -6.45 -26.93 20.45
CA LYS A 257 -5.29 -26.70 21.34
C LYS A 257 -4.47 -25.56 20.81
N ILE A 258 -3.90 -24.76 21.69
CA ILE A 258 -2.93 -23.73 21.33
C ILE A 258 -1.57 -24.41 21.18
N VAL A 259 -0.96 -24.26 20.02
CA VAL A 259 0.41 -24.71 19.72
C VAL A 259 1.23 -23.51 19.23
N LEU A 260 2.51 -23.47 19.56
CA LEU A 260 3.43 -22.46 19.05
C LEU A 260 4.01 -22.95 17.72
N GLU A 261 3.94 -22.13 16.70
CA GLU A 261 4.50 -22.41 15.38
C GLU A 261 5.39 -21.27 14.92
N LYS A 262 6.56 -21.63 14.35
CA LYS A 262 7.40 -20.65 13.67
C LYS A 262 6.72 -20.15 12.40
N LYS A 263 6.61 -18.85 12.27
CA LYS A 263 6.06 -18.18 11.10
C LYS A 263 6.95 -17.00 10.71
N PHE A 264 7.09 -16.80 9.42
CA PHE A 264 7.57 -15.52 8.90
C PHE A 264 6.58 -14.42 9.24
N PHE A 265 7.07 -13.23 9.56
CA PHE A 265 6.20 -12.10 9.80
C PHE A 265 6.71 -10.82 9.15
N ASN A 266 5.81 -9.91 8.87
CA ASN A 266 6.15 -8.54 8.52
C ASN A 266 5.26 -7.54 9.26
N LEU A 267 5.79 -6.34 9.43
CA LEU A 267 5.11 -5.21 10.02
C LEU A 267 4.99 -4.09 9.00
N SER A 268 3.77 -3.66 8.73
CA SER A 268 3.47 -2.61 7.75
C SER A 268 2.90 -1.38 8.45
N PRO A 269 3.69 -0.29 8.61
CA PRO A 269 3.21 0.90 9.29
C PRO A 269 2.17 1.66 8.47
N TYR A 270 1.14 2.15 9.14
CA TYR A 270 0.21 3.13 8.60
C TYR A 270 0.71 4.54 8.91
N VAL A 271 0.86 5.33 7.85
CA VAL A 271 1.30 6.72 7.94
C VAL A 271 0.29 7.60 7.20
N PHE A 272 -0.36 8.51 7.91
CA PHE A 272 -1.29 9.48 7.34
C PHE A 272 -0.83 10.90 7.61
N GLY A 273 -0.74 11.71 6.55
CA GLY A 273 -0.27 13.10 6.69
C GLY A 273 1.12 13.21 7.32
N GLY A 274 2.03 12.26 7.03
CA GLY A 274 3.37 12.21 7.61
C GLY A 274 3.44 11.70 9.06
N LYS A 275 2.32 11.25 9.65
CA LYS A 275 2.28 10.75 11.03
C LYS A 275 2.03 9.26 11.07
N TYR A 276 2.85 8.53 11.83
CA TYR A 276 2.61 7.14 12.17
C TYR A 276 1.35 7.02 13.05
N VAL A 277 0.46 6.10 12.71
CA VAL A 277 -0.83 5.94 13.41
C VAL A 277 -1.14 4.50 13.83
N GLY A 278 -0.30 3.57 13.46
CA GLY A 278 -0.48 2.16 13.80
C GLY A 278 0.21 1.24 12.80
N MET A 279 0.04 -0.07 12.97
CA MET A 279 0.78 -1.06 12.20
C MET A 279 -0.12 -2.26 11.88
N LEU A 280 0.06 -2.83 10.70
CA LEU A 280 -0.51 -4.11 10.31
C LEU A 280 0.55 -5.20 10.43
N GLY A 281 0.30 -6.21 11.23
CA GLY A 281 1.11 -7.42 11.30
C GLY A 281 0.56 -8.51 10.38
N ARG A 282 1.44 -9.15 9.62
CA ARG A 282 1.09 -10.33 8.82
C ARG A 282 2.05 -11.47 9.09
N VAL A 283 1.55 -12.68 8.97
CA VAL A 283 2.32 -13.92 9.18
C VAL A 283 2.07 -14.89 8.04
N SER A 284 3.06 -15.75 7.76
CA SER A 284 2.95 -16.79 6.73
C SER A 284 3.90 -17.95 7.03
N GLU A 285 3.59 -19.12 6.48
CA GLU A 285 4.53 -20.26 6.41
C GLU A 285 5.55 -20.13 5.28
N LYS A 286 5.33 -19.16 4.39
CA LYS A 286 6.18 -18.93 3.21
C LYS A 286 6.85 -17.57 3.30
N ASP A 287 7.99 -17.44 2.64
CA ASP A 287 8.78 -16.21 2.53
C ASP A 287 8.06 -15.08 1.77
N VAL A 288 7.05 -15.38 0.95
CA VAL A 288 6.16 -14.38 0.36
C VAL A 288 4.94 -14.21 1.27
N ILE A 289 5.01 -13.23 2.18
CA ILE A 289 3.95 -12.99 3.17
C ILE A 289 2.78 -12.27 2.53
N ASN A 290 1.68 -12.99 2.31
CA ASN A 290 0.45 -12.40 1.80
C ASN A 290 -0.78 -13.19 2.30
N VAL A 291 -1.80 -12.47 2.77
CA VAL A 291 -3.05 -13.05 3.26
C VAL A 291 -3.76 -13.83 2.16
N SER A 292 -3.81 -13.32 0.92
CA SER A 292 -4.46 -14.01 -0.21
C SER A 292 -3.70 -15.26 -0.68
N ALA A 293 -2.47 -15.47 -0.23
CA ALA A 293 -1.66 -16.67 -0.50
C ALA A 293 -1.62 -17.65 0.69
N GLY A 294 -2.54 -17.52 1.63
CA GLY A 294 -2.64 -18.39 2.81
C GLY A 294 -1.96 -17.86 4.07
N GLY A 295 -1.48 -16.63 4.04
CA GLY A 295 -0.99 -15.96 5.24
C GLY A 295 -2.13 -15.50 6.16
N GLY A 296 -1.77 -15.11 7.38
CA GLY A 296 -2.68 -14.56 8.38
C GLY A 296 -2.35 -13.13 8.76
N VAL A 297 -3.24 -12.55 9.55
CA VAL A 297 -3.06 -11.23 10.17
C VAL A 297 -2.90 -11.43 11.67
N ILE A 298 -2.04 -10.63 12.28
CA ILE A 298 -1.83 -10.64 13.74
C ILE A 298 -1.99 -9.22 14.30
N PRO A 299 -2.52 -9.10 15.52
CA PRO A 299 -2.58 -7.82 16.20
C PRO A 299 -1.17 -7.33 16.55
N VAL A 300 -0.95 -6.02 16.43
CA VAL A 300 0.30 -5.37 16.81
C VAL A 300 -0.01 -4.27 17.81
N PHE A 301 0.57 -4.38 19.00
CA PHE A 301 0.39 -3.42 20.09
C PHE A 301 1.67 -2.64 20.33
N GLN A 302 1.53 -1.35 20.52
CA GLN A 302 2.63 -0.50 20.95
C GLN A 302 2.66 -0.49 22.49
N LEU A 303 3.71 -1.04 23.05
CA LEU A 303 3.95 -0.93 24.49
C LEU A 303 4.33 0.51 24.82
N LYS A 304 3.80 1.02 25.93
CA LYS A 304 4.32 2.28 26.52
C LYS A 304 5.67 1.93 27.15
N HIS A 305 6.71 2.66 26.78
CA HIS A 305 7.92 2.66 27.58
C HIS A 305 7.60 3.35 28.92
N GLU A 306 7.85 2.65 30.02
CA GLU A 306 7.88 3.23 31.35
C GLU A 306 9.03 4.22 31.50
#